data_385e4c4b9a257c25274b365a5ed5c7a9
#
_entry.id   385e4c4b9a257c25274b365a5ed5c7a9
#
_cell.length_a   1.000
_cell.length_b   1.000
_cell.length_c   1.000
_cell.angle_alpha   90.00
_cell.angle_beta   90.00
_cell.angle_gamma   90.00
#
_symmetry.space_group_name_H-M   'P 1'
#
loop_
_entity.id
_entity.type
_entity.pdbx_description
1 polymer ?
#
loop_
_entity_poly.entity_id
_entity_poly.type
_entity_poly.pdbx_seq_one_letter_code
_entity_poly.pdbx_strand_id
1 'polypeptide(L)'
;MKHKVLPLFVISLATGILSCSRQPTKETASIPQTITISKETLLDKIKGGWAGQTIGVAYGGPTEFRYRSAMIQDYVPITYHDGCIKNYFDHFPGLFDDIYMDLTFVEVFERLGMNAPIDSFAYAFANADYGLWHANQAARYNIINGIMPPESGHWLNNPHADDIDYQIEADFAGLMTPGMPNTSCEISDKIGHIMNYGDGWYGGVYIGAMYSLAFISDDINMVVREALKTIPEDSRFYKCMSDVIRWHEQYPDDWKQTWAECEKKWNQDIGCPEGTLRPYNIDAVINCAYVIMGLLYGQGDFYKTMDISTRCGQDSDCNPASAAGILATIQGYSRIPEYWMKNLREVEDINFAYTDMSLNRTYQTSFKHALQMIELNGGNIGNDEITIACQTPVPVRLEQGFEGLFPIGRQDIKKDLPDIEKFEFEGTGIVFTGYLRGEKDHVAQVEMYIDGKMIEKANLPIGKNHRVDLFWKYQLPKSKHCVTFKWINPDPKTEIHFSDALIYSDGPLPVMHQ
;
A
#
# COMPACT_ATOMS: atom_id res chain seq x y z
N MET A 1 -18.14 -51.74 79.97
CA MET A 1 -16.93 -51.44 79.24
C MET A 1 -17.20 -51.74 77.77
N LYS A 2 -17.36 -50.68 76.92
CA LYS A 2 -17.74 -50.84 75.49
C LYS A 2 -16.51 -50.30 74.68
N HIS A 3 -15.88 -51.21 73.97
CA HIS A 3 -14.82 -50.87 73.04
C HIS A 3 -15.42 -50.26 71.75
N LYS A 4 -15.02 -49.07 71.41
CA LYS A 4 -15.29 -48.44 70.08
C LYS A 4 -14.13 -48.76 69.15
N VAL A 5 -14.48 -49.43 68.06
CA VAL A 5 -13.58 -49.68 66.92
C VAL A 5 -13.72 -48.50 66.00
N LEU A 6 -12.55 -47.90 65.61
CA LEU A 6 -12.44 -46.81 64.68
C LEU A 6 -12.15 -47.40 63.27
N PRO A 7 -12.82 -47.02 62.18
CA PRO A 7 -12.48 -47.51 60.85
C PRO A 7 -11.35 -46.67 60.24
N LEU A 8 -10.37 -47.35 59.72
CA LEU A 8 -9.23 -46.80 58.95
C LEU A 8 -9.74 -46.42 57.56
N PHE A 9 -9.68 -45.12 57.21
CA PHE A 9 -9.91 -44.67 55.83
C PHE A 9 -8.58 -44.76 55.08
N VAL A 10 -8.54 -45.60 54.05
CA VAL A 10 -7.47 -45.68 53.04
C VAL A 10 -7.77 -44.63 51.99
N ILE A 11 -6.94 -43.57 51.95
CA ILE A 11 -6.96 -42.57 50.88
C ILE A 11 -6.11 -43.11 49.71
N SER A 12 -6.78 -43.51 48.64
CA SER A 12 -6.12 -43.88 47.38
C SER A 12 -5.79 -42.63 46.60
N LEU A 13 -4.47 -42.31 46.50
CA LEU A 13 -3.97 -41.23 45.67
C LEU A 13 -3.97 -41.67 44.21
N ALA A 14 -4.97 -41.24 43.43
CA ALA A 14 -4.95 -41.38 41.97
C ALA A 14 -4.03 -40.31 41.35
N THR A 15 -2.84 -40.69 40.95
CA THR A 15 -1.96 -39.89 40.12
C THR A 15 -2.53 -39.81 38.71
N GLY A 16 -3.27 -38.75 38.43
CA GLY A 16 -3.68 -38.40 37.07
C GLY A 16 -2.48 -37.95 36.23
N ILE A 17 -2.06 -38.80 35.30
CA ILE A 17 -1.11 -38.43 34.27
C ILE A 17 -1.84 -37.49 33.30
N LEU A 18 -1.62 -36.17 33.39
CA LEU A 18 -2.01 -35.23 32.33
C LEU A 18 -1.16 -35.54 31.09
N SER A 19 -1.76 -36.28 30.18
CA SER A 19 -1.24 -36.40 28.82
C SER A 19 -1.51 -35.09 28.12
N CYS A 20 -0.49 -34.21 28.06
CA CYS A 20 -0.48 -33.11 27.11
C CYS A 20 -0.44 -33.71 25.70
N SER A 21 -1.59 -33.84 25.07
CA SER A 21 -1.64 -34.06 23.62
C SER A 21 -1.12 -32.79 22.95
N ARG A 22 0.16 -32.78 22.53
CA ARG A 22 0.64 -31.84 21.54
C ARG A 22 -0.25 -32.03 20.30
N GLN A 23 -1.07 -31.03 19.99
CA GLN A 23 -1.65 -30.95 18.65
C GLN A 23 -0.49 -30.98 17.65
N PRO A 24 -0.59 -31.76 16.57
CA PRO A 24 0.40 -31.71 15.53
C PRO A 24 0.45 -30.28 14.99
N THR A 25 1.58 -29.62 15.14
CA THR A 25 1.88 -28.41 14.37
C THR A 25 1.69 -28.80 12.91
N LYS A 26 0.70 -28.20 12.22
CA LYS A 26 0.62 -28.29 10.76
C LYS A 26 2.00 -27.83 10.25
N GLU A 27 2.76 -28.77 9.66
CA GLU A 27 3.97 -28.42 8.92
C GLU A 27 3.52 -27.39 7.88
N THR A 28 4.04 -26.19 7.94
CA THR A 28 3.91 -25.20 6.88
C THR A 28 4.46 -25.84 5.63
N ALA A 29 3.65 -25.97 4.59
CA ALA A 29 4.06 -26.56 3.32
C ALA A 29 5.26 -25.76 2.81
N SER A 30 6.41 -26.40 2.66
CA SER A 30 7.62 -25.76 2.16
C SER A 30 7.41 -25.41 0.67
N ILE A 31 7.90 -24.25 0.26
CA ILE A 31 7.90 -23.86 -1.15
C ILE A 31 8.69 -24.90 -1.95
N PRO A 32 8.11 -25.51 -3.00
CA PRO A 32 8.81 -26.46 -3.83
C PRO A 32 9.94 -25.78 -4.61
N GLN A 33 11.00 -26.51 -4.94
CA GLN A 33 12.09 -25.95 -5.77
C GLN A 33 11.62 -25.64 -7.20
N THR A 34 10.70 -26.43 -7.73
CA THR A 34 10.12 -26.24 -9.06
C THR A 34 8.66 -26.64 -9.06
N ILE A 35 7.88 -25.98 -9.90
CA ILE A 35 6.50 -26.38 -10.21
C ILE A 35 6.31 -26.40 -11.73
N THR A 36 5.53 -27.35 -12.23
CA THR A 36 5.14 -27.40 -13.64
C THR A 36 3.64 -27.15 -13.77
N ILE A 37 3.27 -26.16 -14.57
CA ILE A 37 1.88 -25.80 -14.88
C ILE A 37 1.69 -25.66 -16.40
N SER A 38 0.44 -25.75 -16.88
CA SER A 38 0.16 -25.47 -18.28
C SER A 38 0.22 -23.96 -18.58
N LYS A 39 0.50 -23.60 -19.83
CA LYS A 39 0.40 -22.21 -20.31
C LYS A 39 -1.01 -21.64 -20.12
N GLU A 40 -2.03 -22.48 -20.28
CA GLU A 40 -3.43 -22.10 -20.04
C GLU A 40 -3.66 -21.73 -18.57
N THR A 41 -3.15 -22.55 -17.62
CA THR A 41 -3.23 -22.27 -16.19
C THR A 41 -2.50 -20.98 -15.83
N LEU A 42 -1.31 -20.75 -16.37
CA LEU A 42 -0.57 -19.50 -16.12
C LEU A 42 -1.36 -18.30 -16.62
N LEU A 43 -1.88 -18.35 -17.83
CA LEU A 43 -2.69 -17.26 -18.40
C LEU A 43 -3.98 -17.04 -17.60
N ASP A 44 -4.65 -18.13 -17.19
CA ASP A 44 -5.89 -18.05 -16.39
C ASP A 44 -5.65 -17.36 -15.04
N LYS A 45 -4.54 -17.67 -14.37
CA LYS A 45 -4.14 -17.03 -13.12
C LYS A 45 -3.76 -15.55 -13.31
N ILE A 46 -3.02 -15.19 -14.36
CA ILE A 46 -2.70 -13.80 -14.70
C ILE A 46 -3.97 -12.99 -14.98
N LYS A 47 -4.87 -13.54 -15.80
CA LYS A 47 -6.18 -12.93 -16.05
C LYS A 47 -6.96 -12.74 -14.77
N GLY A 48 -6.91 -13.71 -13.86
CA GLY A 48 -7.53 -13.66 -12.55
C GLY A 48 -7.06 -12.43 -11.75
N GLY A 49 -5.76 -12.19 -11.70
CA GLY A 49 -5.20 -11.05 -10.96
C GLY A 49 -5.74 -9.71 -11.44
N TRP A 50 -5.58 -9.39 -12.72
CA TRP A 50 -6.08 -8.14 -13.31
C TRP A 50 -7.60 -7.98 -13.24
N ALA A 51 -8.34 -9.09 -13.45
CA ALA A 51 -9.79 -9.10 -13.34
C ALA A 51 -10.26 -8.86 -11.90
N GLY A 52 -9.64 -9.55 -10.94
CA GLY A 52 -9.94 -9.40 -9.52
C GLY A 52 -9.70 -7.98 -9.02
N GLN A 53 -8.56 -7.38 -9.38
CA GLN A 53 -8.22 -5.99 -9.08
C GLN A 53 -9.29 -5.03 -9.63
N THR A 54 -9.62 -5.11 -10.93
CA THR A 54 -10.64 -4.25 -11.56
C THR A 54 -12.02 -4.37 -10.90
N ILE A 55 -12.42 -5.58 -10.52
CA ILE A 55 -13.69 -5.82 -9.83
C ILE A 55 -13.65 -5.25 -8.40
N GLY A 56 -12.54 -5.44 -7.70
CA GLY A 56 -12.35 -4.98 -6.32
C GLY A 56 -12.42 -3.46 -6.20
N VAL A 57 -11.72 -2.72 -7.08
CA VAL A 57 -11.82 -1.26 -7.19
C VAL A 57 -13.26 -0.81 -7.38
N ALA A 58 -13.95 -1.39 -8.37
CA ALA A 58 -15.32 -1.01 -8.68
C ALA A 58 -16.31 -1.35 -7.54
N TYR A 59 -16.02 -2.39 -6.75
CA TYR A 59 -16.83 -2.75 -5.59
C TYR A 59 -16.65 -1.75 -4.44
N GLY A 60 -15.42 -1.38 -4.14
CA GLY A 60 -15.09 -0.48 -3.03
C GLY A 60 -15.32 1.00 -3.31
N GLY A 61 -15.22 1.44 -4.57
CA GLY A 61 -15.26 2.85 -4.99
C GLY A 61 -16.40 3.71 -4.40
N PRO A 62 -17.64 3.20 -4.21
CA PRO A 62 -18.70 3.97 -3.55
C PRO A 62 -18.39 4.39 -2.11
N THR A 63 -17.40 3.78 -1.45
CA THR A 63 -17.10 3.96 -0.04
C THR A 63 -15.75 4.62 0.24
N GLU A 64 -14.93 4.82 -0.79
CA GLU A 64 -13.58 5.38 -0.71
C GLU A 64 -13.54 6.63 0.20
N PHE A 65 -12.64 6.60 1.19
CA PHE A 65 -12.41 7.66 2.20
C PHE A 65 -13.64 8.20 2.95
N ARG A 66 -14.81 7.54 2.85
CA ARG A 66 -16.02 7.94 3.60
C ARG A 66 -16.00 7.43 5.04
N TYR A 67 -15.21 6.40 5.31
CA TYR A 67 -15.11 5.73 6.61
C TYR A 67 -13.67 5.78 7.11
N ARG A 68 -13.31 6.93 7.68
CA ARG A 68 -11.95 7.23 8.19
C ARG A 68 -11.85 6.80 9.65
N SER A 69 -10.93 5.91 9.99
CA SER A 69 -10.80 5.28 11.32
C SER A 69 -12.14 4.70 11.83
N ALA A 70 -12.93 4.14 10.92
CA ALA A 70 -14.23 3.58 11.22
C ALA A 70 -14.57 2.45 10.25
N MET A 71 -15.02 1.30 10.77
CA MET A 71 -15.52 0.25 9.88
C MET A 71 -16.89 0.59 9.29
N ILE A 72 -17.15 0.10 8.09
CA ILE A 72 -18.47 0.15 7.47
C ILE A 72 -19.36 -0.91 8.14
N GLN A 73 -20.42 -0.47 8.79
CA GLN A 73 -21.32 -1.35 9.51
C GLN A 73 -22.09 -2.30 8.56
N ASP A 74 -22.49 -3.48 9.06
CA ASP A 74 -23.15 -4.51 8.25
C ASP A 74 -24.47 -4.05 7.61
N TYR A 75 -25.18 -3.12 8.24
CA TYR A 75 -26.43 -2.55 7.71
C TYR A 75 -26.23 -1.50 6.61
N VAL A 76 -24.98 -1.08 6.35
CA VAL A 76 -24.66 -0.16 5.25
C VAL A 76 -24.48 -0.99 3.98
N PRO A 77 -25.32 -0.79 2.96
CA PRO A 77 -25.15 -1.49 1.70
C PRO A 77 -23.94 -0.92 0.94
N ILE A 78 -23.09 -1.81 0.40
CA ILE A 78 -22.10 -1.45 -0.59
C ILE A 78 -22.74 -1.68 -1.95
N THR A 79 -22.86 -0.61 -2.72
CA THR A 79 -23.64 -0.64 -3.96
C THR A 79 -22.80 -1.15 -5.12
N TYR A 80 -23.12 -2.34 -5.60
CA TYR A 80 -22.60 -2.89 -6.85
C TYR A 80 -23.78 -3.40 -7.69
N HIS A 81 -23.88 -2.99 -8.93
CA HIS A 81 -25.01 -3.31 -9.80
C HIS A 81 -24.57 -3.60 -11.24
N ASP A 82 -25.47 -4.11 -12.05
CA ASP A 82 -25.21 -4.36 -13.47
C ASP A 82 -24.76 -3.07 -14.17
N GLY A 83 -23.68 -3.14 -14.94
CA GLY A 83 -23.09 -2.00 -15.67
C GLY A 83 -22.28 -1.02 -14.80
N CYS A 84 -22.03 -1.31 -13.51
CA CYS A 84 -21.29 -0.36 -12.63
C CYS A 84 -19.85 -0.16 -13.10
N ILE A 85 -19.13 -1.20 -13.51
CA ILE A 85 -17.74 -1.07 -14.01
C ILE A 85 -17.74 -0.18 -15.26
N LYS A 86 -18.63 -0.45 -16.21
CA LYS A 86 -18.77 0.38 -17.43
C LYS A 86 -19.09 1.84 -17.11
N ASN A 87 -19.95 2.08 -16.12
CA ASN A 87 -20.27 3.42 -15.66
C ASN A 87 -19.04 4.17 -15.11
N TYR A 88 -18.16 3.47 -14.36
CA TYR A 88 -16.91 4.06 -13.88
C TYR A 88 -15.94 4.35 -15.03
N PHE A 89 -15.78 3.45 -15.98
CA PHE A 89 -14.98 3.71 -17.19
C PHE A 89 -15.44 4.96 -17.95
N ASP A 90 -16.76 5.16 -18.08
CA ASP A 90 -17.32 6.25 -18.86
C ASP A 90 -17.31 7.61 -18.12
N HIS A 91 -17.46 7.62 -16.79
CA HIS A 91 -17.74 8.86 -16.06
C HIS A 91 -16.76 9.17 -14.91
N PHE A 92 -16.06 8.15 -14.39
CA PHE A 92 -15.16 8.27 -13.25
C PHE A 92 -13.88 7.44 -13.48
N PRO A 93 -13.19 7.62 -14.63
CA PRO A 93 -12.06 6.77 -14.99
C PRO A 93 -10.87 6.90 -14.04
N GLY A 94 -10.80 7.98 -13.26
CA GLY A 94 -9.78 8.17 -12.22
C GLY A 94 -9.86 7.18 -11.06
N LEU A 95 -11.00 6.47 -10.92
CA LEU A 95 -11.16 5.40 -9.92
C LEU A 95 -10.22 4.21 -10.14
N PHE A 96 -9.71 4.01 -11.35
CA PHE A 96 -8.82 2.89 -11.68
C PHE A 96 -7.35 3.31 -11.66
N ASP A 97 -6.97 4.16 -10.70
CA ASP A 97 -5.60 4.68 -10.60
C ASP A 97 -4.57 3.58 -10.32
N ASP A 98 -4.85 2.67 -9.43
CA ASP A 98 -4.02 1.49 -9.20
C ASP A 98 -3.74 0.70 -10.49
N ILE A 99 -4.71 0.60 -11.43
CA ILE A 99 -4.52 -0.14 -12.68
C ILE A 99 -3.77 0.68 -13.74
N TYR A 100 -4.17 1.92 -14.04
CA TYR A 100 -3.48 2.66 -15.11
C TYR A 100 -2.07 3.11 -14.71
N MET A 101 -1.77 3.21 -13.40
CA MET A 101 -0.40 3.44 -12.92
C MET A 101 0.46 2.19 -13.09
N ASP A 102 -0.02 1.00 -12.68
CA ASP A 102 0.60 -0.29 -13.00
C ASP A 102 0.92 -0.42 -14.48
N LEU A 103 -0.07 -0.10 -15.34
CA LEU A 103 0.08 -0.20 -16.79
C LEU A 103 1.14 0.76 -17.34
N THR A 104 1.38 1.90 -16.70
CA THR A 104 2.49 2.79 -17.06
C THR A 104 3.84 2.05 -16.96
N PHE A 105 4.04 1.26 -15.92
CA PHE A 105 5.27 0.47 -15.74
C PHE A 105 5.32 -0.74 -16.67
N VAL A 106 4.19 -1.42 -16.84
CA VAL A 106 4.05 -2.54 -17.81
C VAL A 106 4.40 -2.07 -19.24
N GLU A 107 3.95 -0.90 -19.66
CA GLU A 107 4.28 -0.34 -20.97
C GLU A 107 5.76 -0.01 -21.14
N VAL A 108 6.44 0.43 -20.08
CA VAL A 108 7.90 0.64 -20.12
C VAL A 108 8.64 -0.68 -20.31
N PHE A 109 8.25 -1.74 -19.58
CA PHE A 109 8.81 -3.09 -19.79
C PHE A 109 8.54 -3.61 -21.20
N GLU A 110 7.34 -3.43 -21.73
CA GLU A 110 6.97 -3.87 -23.09
C GLU A 110 7.81 -3.17 -24.15
N ARG A 111 8.08 -1.88 -23.98
CA ARG A 111 8.81 -1.05 -24.95
C ARG A 111 10.32 -1.22 -24.85
N LEU A 112 10.88 -1.32 -23.64
CA LEU A 112 12.33 -1.27 -23.40
C LEU A 112 12.93 -2.59 -22.91
N GLY A 113 12.07 -3.58 -22.60
CA GLY A 113 12.48 -4.89 -22.10
C GLY A 113 12.70 -4.92 -20.58
N MET A 114 12.96 -6.14 -20.05
CA MET A 114 13.05 -6.41 -18.60
C MET A 114 14.20 -5.67 -17.89
N ASN A 115 15.22 -5.26 -18.63
CA ASN A 115 16.37 -4.52 -18.11
C ASN A 115 16.23 -3.00 -18.23
N ALA A 116 15.04 -2.47 -18.48
CA ALA A 116 14.80 -1.05 -18.59
C ALA A 116 15.37 -0.29 -17.37
N PRO A 117 16.09 0.84 -17.59
CA PRO A 117 16.67 1.63 -16.49
C PRO A 117 15.57 2.36 -15.71
N ILE A 118 15.81 2.58 -14.41
CA ILE A 118 14.86 3.22 -13.50
C ILE A 118 14.37 4.59 -14.01
N ASP A 119 15.26 5.37 -14.61
CA ASP A 119 14.93 6.69 -15.15
C ASP A 119 13.81 6.64 -16.20
N SER A 120 13.72 5.54 -16.98
CA SER A 120 12.66 5.37 -17.97
C SER A 120 11.28 5.22 -17.33
N PHE A 121 11.21 4.52 -16.21
CA PHE A 121 9.97 4.39 -15.42
C PHE A 121 9.62 5.73 -14.77
N ALA A 122 10.60 6.38 -14.13
CA ALA A 122 10.42 7.67 -13.49
C ALA A 122 9.92 8.75 -14.46
N TYR A 123 10.51 8.83 -15.66
CA TYR A 123 10.06 9.79 -16.68
C TYR A 123 8.69 9.45 -17.26
N ALA A 124 8.36 8.16 -17.48
CA ALA A 124 7.05 7.75 -17.93
C ALA A 124 5.97 8.15 -16.92
N PHE A 125 6.20 7.82 -15.65
CA PHE A 125 5.34 8.15 -14.53
C PHE A 125 5.16 9.68 -14.35
N ALA A 126 6.25 10.44 -14.25
CA ALA A 126 6.19 11.88 -13.99
C ALA A 126 5.51 12.68 -15.13
N ASN A 127 5.59 12.19 -16.37
CA ASN A 127 4.99 12.86 -17.53
C ASN A 127 3.62 12.32 -17.93
N ALA A 128 3.11 11.28 -17.27
CA ALA A 128 1.77 10.75 -17.52
C ALA A 128 0.68 11.81 -17.32
N ASP A 129 -0.43 11.70 -18.05
CA ASP A 129 -1.48 12.74 -18.07
C ASP A 129 -2.52 12.60 -16.96
N TYR A 130 -2.47 11.55 -16.16
CA TYR A 130 -3.37 11.36 -15.03
C TYR A 130 -3.05 12.29 -13.84
N GLY A 131 -4.06 12.51 -12.98
CA GLY A 131 -3.88 13.15 -11.66
C GLY A 131 -3.09 12.23 -10.74
N LEU A 132 -2.38 12.82 -9.79
CA LEU A 132 -1.67 12.10 -8.73
C LEU A 132 -1.94 12.75 -7.38
N TRP A 133 -1.78 11.97 -6.33
CA TRP A 133 -1.97 12.38 -4.94
C TRP A 133 -0.79 11.89 -4.10
N HIS A 134 -0.71 12.29 -2.86
CA HIS A 134 0.19 11.76 -1.83
C HIS A 134 1.64 11.56 -2.31
N ALA A 135 2.22 10.37 -2.07
CA ALA A 135 3.60 10.05 -2.44
C ALA A 135 3.84 10.17 -3.94
N ASN A 136 2.87 9.78 -4.76
CA ASN A 136 2.92 9.87 -6.20
C ASN A 136 3.04 11.31 -6.70
N GLN A 137 2.22 12.22 -6.17
CA GLN A 137 2.28 13.63 -6.58
C GLN A 137 3.58 14.30 -6.11
N ALA A 138 4.05 13.97 -4.90
CA ALA A 138 5.32 14.45 -4.40
C ALA A 138 6.51 13.94 -5.25
N ALA A 139 6.47 12.67 -5.65
CA ALA A 139 7.47 12.08 -6.54
C ALA A 139 7.47 12.74 -7.93
N ARG A 140 6.29 12.98 -8.53
CA ARG A 140 6.17 13.72 -9.79
C ARG A 140 6.83 15.08 -9.70
N TYR A 141 6.50 15.85 -8.66
CA TYR A 141 7.12 17.15 -8.43
C TYR A 141 8.64 17.04 -8.31
N ASN A 142 9.15 16.09 -7.54
CA ASN A 142 10.56 15.85 -7.33
C ASN A 142 11.28 15.56 -8.67
N ILE A 143 10.79 14.60 -9.44
CA ILE A 143 11.39 14.18 -10.73
C ILE A 143 11.43 15.34 -11.72
N ILE A 144 10.35 16.11 -11.86
CA ILE A 144 10.29 17.27 -12.75
C ILE A 144 11.27 18.35 -12.33
N ASN A 145 11.57 18.49 -11.03
CA ASN A 145 12.56 19.41 -10.48
C ASN A 145 13.97 18.81 -10.38
N GLY A 146 14.22 17.63 -10.95
CA GLY A 146 15.54 17.01 -11.08
C GLY A 146 15.97 16.14 -9.90
N ILE A 147 15.06 15.84 -8.95
CA ILE A 147 15.29 14.87 -7.88
C ILE A 147 14.81 13.51 -8.39
N MET A 148 15.75 12.68 -8.85
CA MET A 148 15.47 11.38 -9.46
C MET A 148 15.41 10.26 -8.41
N PRO A 149 14.82 9.09 -8.74
CA PRO A 149 14.88 7.93 -7.85
C PRO A 149 16.31 7.47 -7.54
N PRO A 150 16.58 6.96 -6.34
CA PRO A 150 15.65 6.70 -5.25
C PRO A 150 15.30 7.93 -4.40
N GLU A 151 15.96 9.06 -4.62
CA GLU A 151 15.81 10.26 -3.81
C GLU A 151 14.40 10.89 -3.94
N SER A 152 13.71 10.68 -5.08
CA SER A 152 12.35 11.20 -5.28
C SER A 152 11.32 10.61 -4.33
N GLY A 153 11.47 9.34 -3.95
CA GLY A 153 10.62 8.64 -2.99
C GLY A 153 11.12 8.73 -1.54
N HIS A 154 12.39 9.14 -1.33
CA HIS A 154 12.98 9.15 0.00
C HIS A 154 12.28 10.14 0.94
N TRP A 155 11.97 9.73 2.17
CA TRP A 155 11.17 10.48 3.14
C TRP A 155 11.67 11.90 3.46
N LEU A 156 12.95 12.21 3.27
CA LEU A 156 13.47 13.58 3.41
C LEU A 156 13.00 14.50 2.29
N ASN A 157 12.70 13.96 1.11
CA ASN A 157 12.26 14.68 -0.08
C ASN A 157 10.77 14.46 -0.39
N ASN A 158 10.13 13.51 0.28
CA ASN A 158 8.73 13.13 0.09
C ASN A 158 8.07 12.90 1.46
N PRO A 159 7.33 13.88 2.00
CA PRO A 159 6.62 13.73 3.28
C PRO A 159 5.56 12.64 3.29
N HIS A 160 5.22 12.09 2.13
CA HIS A 160 4.24 11.02 1.93
C HIS A 160 4.89 9.65 1.70
N ALA A 161 6.17 9.49 1.97
CA ALA A 161 6.94 8.28 1.63
C ALA A 161 6.37 6.97 2.20
N ASP A 162 5.61 7.01 3.30
CA ASP A 162 4.99 5.84 3.94
C ASP A 162 3.55 5.56 3.42
N ASP A 163 3.02 6.41 2.52
CA ASP A 163 1.67 6.26 1.98
C ASP A 163 1.55 5.03 1.06
N ILE A 164 0.32 4.62 0.79
CA ILE A 164 -0.06 3.37 0.10
C ILE A 164 0.37 3.30 -1.37
N ASP A 165 0.82 4.39 -1.99
CA ASP A 165 0.93 4.56 -3.44
C ASP A 165 1.59 3.36 -4.15
N TYR A 166 2.82 2.99 -3.79
CA TYR A 166 3.45 1.82 -4.42
C TYR A 166 2.80 0.48 -4.02
N GLN A 167 2.10 0.41 -2.89
CA GLN A 167 1.37 -0.81 -2.52
C GLN A 167 0.29 -1.15 -3.54
N ILE A 168 -0.43 -0.15 -4.04
CA ILE A 168 -1.50 -0.32 -5.02
C ILE A 168 -0.98 -0.42 -6.47
N GLU A 169 0.30 -0.13 -6.69
CA GLU A 169 0.97 -0.12 -8.00
C GLU A 169 2.00 -1.25 -8.15
N ALA A 170 1.93 -2.30 -7.34
CA ALA A 170 2.91 -3.39 -7.34
C ALA A 170 2.37 -4.72 -7.88
N ASP A 171 1.11 -4.79 -8.24
CA ASP A 171 0.42 -6.01 -8.65
C ASP A 171 1.10 -6.63 -9.88
N PHE A 172 1.48 -5.79 -10.86
CA PHE A 172 2.18 -6.23 -12.07
C PHE A 172 3.51 -6.92 -11.75
N ALA A 173 4.24 -6.48 -10.71
CA ALA A 173 5.53 -7.05 -10.35
C ALA A 173 5.39 -8.52 -9.92
N GLY A 174 4.36 -8.83 -9.13
CA GLY A 174 4.02 -10.20 -8.77
C GLY A 174 3.44 -11.02 -9.92
N LEU A 175 2.55 -10.42 -10.73
CA LEU A 175 1.92 -11.08 -11.88
C LEU A 175 2.92 -11.45 -12.98
N MET A 176 4.04 -10.72 -13.12
CA MET A 176 5.08 -11.06 -14.08
C MET A 176 6.19 -11.97 -13.51
N THR A 177 6.13 -12.33 -12.22
CA THR A 177 7.14 -13.16 -11.54
C THR A 177 6.53 -14.37 -10.83
N PRO A 178 5.81 -15.28 -11.55
CA PRO A 178 5.14 -16.44 -10.96
C PRO A 178 6.08 -17.32 -10.14
N GLY A 179 5.81 -17.52 -8.84
CA GLY A 179 6.63 -18.34 -7.95
C GLY A 179 8.02 -17.76 -7.61
N MET A 180 8.29 -16.52 -7.98
CA MET A 180 9.61 -15.88 -7.85
C MET A 180 9.52 -14.60 -6.99
N PRO A 181 9.17 -14.69 -5.69
CA PRO A 181 8.95 -13.52 -4.84
C PRO A 181 10.18 -12.62 -4.70
N ASN A 182 11.40 -13.16 -4.72
CA ASN A 182 12.61 -12.34 -4.64
C ASN A 182 12.84 -11.51 -5.91
N THR A 183 12.50 -12.05 -7.08
CA THR A 183 12.52 -11.30 -8.34
C THR A 183 11.45 -10.21 -8.37
N SER A 184 10.25 -10.46 -7.78
CA SER A 184 9.26 -9.42 -7.53
C SER A 184 9.83 -8.30 -6.67
N CYS A 185 10.55 -8.65 -5.59
CA CYS A 185 11.22 -7.66 -4.72
C CYS A 185 12.28 -6.82 -5.47
N GLU A 186 13.03 -7.42 -6.41
CA GLU A 186 14.00 -6.67 -7.24
C GLU A 186 13.32 -5.64 -8.16
N ILE A 187 12.15 -5.98 -8.72
CA ILE A 187 11.33 -5.05 -9.50
C ILE A 187 10.81 -3.95 -8.57
N SER A 188 10.30 -4.32 -7.41
CA SER A 188 9.79 -3.40 -6.39
C SER A 188 10.88 -2.47 -5.85
N ASP A 189 12.12 -2.94 -5.71
CA ASP A 189 13.26 -2.09 -5.33
C ASP A 189 13.54 -1.01 -6.38
N LYS A 190 13.44 -1.37 -7.65
CA LYS A 190 13.65 -0.44 -8.76
C LYS A 190 12.52 0.60 -8.87
N ILE A 191 11.26 0.18 -8.82
CA ILE A 191 10.12 1.03 -9.17
C ILE A 191 9.52 1.71 -7.95
N GLY A 192 9.40 1.02 -6.83
CA GLY A 192 8.77 1.56 -5.63
C GLY A 192 9.51 2.77 -5.05
N HIS A 193 10.83 2.85 -5.24
CA HIS A 193 11.60 4.01 -4.80
C HIS A 193 11.44 5.26 -5.71
N ILE A 194 10.62 5.18 -6.75
CA ILE A 194 10.19 6.38 -7.48
C ILE A 194 9.35 7.27 -6.54
N MET A 195 8.44 6.66 -5.74
CA MET A 195 7.46 7.37 -4.93
C MET A 195 7.54 7.08 -3.42
N ASN A 196 7.96 5.90 -2.99
CA ASN A 196 7.89 5.47 -1.58
C ASN A 196 9.26 5.10 -0.99
N TYR A 197 9.30 5.00 0.35
CA TYR A 197 10.45 4.56 1.15
C TYR A 197 9.94 3.87 2.41
N GLY A 198 10.72 2.94 2.99
CA GLY A 198 10.36 2.29 4.25
C GLY A 198 9.03 1.54 4.18
N ASP A 199 8.12 1.83 5.10
CA ASP A 199 6.83 1.13 5.22
C ASP A 199 5.96 1.25 3.95
N GLY A 200 5.98 2.39 3.24
CA GLY A 200 5.27 2.57 1.98
C GLY A 200 5.80 1.66 0.87
N TRP A 201 7.14 1.54 0.78
CA TRP A 201 7.78 0.61 -0.15
C TRP A 201 7.50 -0.86 0.21
N TYR A 202 7.53 -1.21 1.52
CA TYR A 202 7.21 -2.57 1.98
C TYR A 202 5.80 -3.00 1.61
N GLY A 203 4.84 -2.08 1.55
CA GLY A 203 3.49 -2.36 1.05
C GLY A 203 3.52 -3.04 -0.31
N GLY A 204 4.19 -2.44 -1.29
CA GLY A 204 4.32 -3.01 -2.63
C GLY A 204 5.19 -4.27 -2.69
N VAL A 205 6.29 -4.33 -1.93
CA VAL A 205 7.10 -5.56 -1.81
C VAL A 205 6.25 -6.74 -1.36
N TYR A 206 5.41 -6.55 -0.35
CA TYR A 206 4.58 -7.60 0.20
C TYR A 206 3.43 -7.99 -0.73
N ILE A 207 2.73 -7.03 -1.34
CA ILE A 207 1.68 -7.28 -2.33
C ILE A 207 2.25 -8.06 -3.53
N GLY A 208 3.34 -7.59 -4.13
CA GLY A 208 3.98 -8.29 -5.24
C GLY A 208 4.45 -9.70 -4.89
N ALA A 209 4.97 -9.91 -3.67
CA ALA A 209 5.35 -11.24 -3.18
C ALA A 209 4.12 -12.16 -3.01
N MET A 210 2.98 -11.64 -2.52
CA MET A 210 1.73 -12.41 -2.41
C MET A 210 1.20 -12.83 -3.79
N TYR A 211 1.16 -11.92 -4.77
CA TYR A 211 0.81 -12.26 -6.15
C TYR A 211 1.74 -13.33 -6.73
N SER A 212 3.06 -13.18 -6.55
CA SER A 212 4.03 -14.15 -7.01
C SER A 212 3.79 -15.56 -6.44
N LEU A 213 3.53 -15.67 -5.14
CA LEU A 213 3.26 -16.95 -4.46
C LEU A 213 1.87 -17.52 -4.77
N ALA A 214 0.90 -16.68 -5.16
CA ALA A 214 -0.43 -17.09 -5.58
C ALA A 214 -0.44 -18.02 -6.81
N PHE A 215 0.62 -18.01 -7.62
CA PHE A 215 0.75 -18.93 -8.75
C PHE A 215 1.04 -20.37 -8.33
N ILE A 216 1.67 -20.58 -7.19
CA ILE A 216 2.22 -21.87 -6.76
C ILE A 216 1.53 -22.48 -5.54
N SER A 217 0.53 -21.81 -4.98
CA SER A 217 -0.23 -22.31 -3.83
C SER A 217 -1.70 -21.91 -3.91
N ASP A 218 -2.57 -22.84 -3.50
CA ASP A 218 -4.00 -22.58 -3.30
C ASP A 218 -4.32 -22.27 -1.81
N ASP A 219 -3.30 -22.29 -0.92
CA ASP A 219 -3.43 -21.99 0.51
C ASP A 219 -3.16 -20.50 0.77
N ILE A 220 -4.22 -19.74 1.03
CA ILE A 220 -4.15 -18.30 1.35
C ILE A 220 -3.24 -18.04 2.56
N ASN A 221 -3.30 -18.90 3.60
CA ASN A 221 -2.45 -18.74 4.77
C ASN A 221 -0.97 -18.90 4.42
N MET A 222 -0.64 -19.83 3.52
CA MET A 222 0.72 -19.99 3.01
C MET A 222 1.15 -18.74 2.24
N VAL A 223 0.33 -18.23 1.32
CA VAL A 223 0.64 -17.04 0.52
C VAL A 223 0.92 -15.83 1.42
N VAL A 224 0.04 -15.53 2.38
CA VAL A 224 0.18 -14.41 3.30
C VAL A 224 1.43 -14.54 4.18
N ARG A 225 1.69 -15.73 4.75
CA ARG A 225 2.81 -15.94 5.69
C ARG A 225 4.16 -16.03 5.01
N GLU A 226 4.24 -16.71 3.87
CA GLU A 226 5.51 -16.83 3.16
C GLU A 226 5.90 -15.50 2.51
N ALA A 227 4.94 -14.76 1.93
CA ALA A 227 5.22 -13.42 1.41
C ALA A 227 5.77 -12.48 2.48
N LEU A 228 5.29 -12.57 3.73
CA LEU A 228 5.77 -11.72 4.83
C LEU A 228 7.27 -11.89 5.12
N LYS A 229 7.85 -13.04 4.76
CA LYS A 229 9.30 -13.29 4.91
C LYS A 229 10.16 -12.43 3.98
N THR A 230 9.58 -11.74 3.00
CA THR A 230 10.29 -10.74 2.20
C THR A 230 10.50 -9.42 2.94
N ILE A 231 9.81 -9.20 4.06
CA ILE A 231 9.86 -7.98 4.84
C ILE A 231 10.78 -8.16 6.05
N PRO A 232 11.66 -7.20 6.38
CA PRO A 232 12.49 -7.26 7.58
C PRO A 232 11.68 -7.28 8.87
N GLU A 233 11.98 -8.23 9.78
CA GLU A 233 11.23 -8.44 11.03
C GLU A 233 11.25 -7.23 11.96
N ASP A 234 12.27 -6.39 11.87
CA ASP A 234 12.41 -5.19 12.70
C ASP A 234 11.52 -4.02 12.25
N SER A 235 10.98 -4.06 11.02
CA SER A 235 10.11 -3.01 10.48
C SER A 235 8.76 -2.91 11.22
N ARG A 236 8.17 -1.74 11.22
CA ARG A 236 6.81 -1.50 11.72
C ARG A 236 5.79 -2.28 10.88
N PHE A 237 5.99 -2.32 9.55
CA PHE A 237 5.16 -3.07 8.62
C PHE A 237 5.08 -4.56 8.97
N TYR A 238 6.23 -5.25 9.11
CA TYR A 238 6.26 -6.67 9.49
C TYR A 238 5.54 -6.95 10.80
N LYS A 239 5.77 -6.10 11.81
CA LYS A 239 5.14 -6.25 13.13
C LYS A 239 3.62 -6.11 13.05
N CYS A 240 3.10 -5.20 12.24
CA CYS A 240 1.66 -5.06 12.03
C CYS A 240 1.07 -6.30 11.35
N MET A 241 1.64 -6.74 10.22
CA MET A 241 1.16 -7.93 9.51
C MET A 241 1.21 -9.17 10.39
N SER A 242 2.31 -9.35 11.17
CA SER A 242 2.42 -10.46 12.13
C SER A 242 1.35 -10.40 13.22
N ASP A 243 0.99 -9.22 13.70
CA ASP A 243 -0.10 -9.05 14.67
C ASP A 243 -1.47 -9.42 14.05
N VAL A 244 -1.76 -8.99 12.83
CA VAL A 244 -3.02 -9.35 12.13
C VAL A 244 -3.14 -10.87 11.97
N ILE A 245 -2.05 -11.52 11.53
CA ILE A 245 -1.99 -12.98 11.39
C ILE A 245 -2.26 -13.67 12.74
N ARG A 246 -1.63 -13.18 13.81
CA ARG A 246 -1.83 -13.71 15.17
C ARG A 246 -3.25 -13.45 15.69
N TRP A 247 -3.84 -12.30 15.43
CA TRP A 247 -5.22 -11.99 15.82
C TRP A 247 -6.22 -12.82 15.02
N HIS A 248 -5.97 -13.11 13.74
CA HIS A 248 -6.78 -14.06 12.98
C HIS A 248 -6.77 -15.46 13.63
N GLU A 249 -5.60 -15.94 14.12
CA GLU A 249 -5.54 -17.22 14.86
C GLU A 249 -6.30 -17.17 16.19
N GLN A 250 -6.30 -16.02 16.85
CA GLN A 250 -6.97 -15.81 18.13
C GLN A 250 -8.48 -15.61 17.96
N TYR A 251 -8.92 -14.98 16.88
CA TYR A 251 -10.32 -14.63 16.57
C TYR A 251 -10.72 -15.13 15.17
N PRO A 252 -10.70 -16.45 14.91
CA PRO A 252 -10.79 -16.99 13.55
C PRO A 252 -12.13 -16.70 12.83
N ASP A 253 -13.18 -16.40 13.57
CA ASP A 253 -14.52 -16.12 13.05
C ASP A 253 -14.95 -14.65 13.26
N ASP A 254 -14.08 -13.79 13.83
CA ASP A 254 -14.41 -12.40 14.17
C ASP A 254 -13.36 -11.41 13.65
N TRP A 255 -13.48 -11.07 12.36
CA TRP A 255 -12.62 -10.07 11.74
C TRP A 255 -12.76 -8.67 12.37
N LYS A 256 -13.93 -8.35 12.95
CA LYS A 256 -14.19 -7.05 13.59
C LYS A 256 -13.36 -6.87 14.86
N GLN A 257 -13.14 -7.95 15.60
CA GLN A 257 -12.24 -7.92 16.75
C GLN A 257 -10.79 -7.70 16.30
N THR A 258 -10.34 -8.39 15.25
CA THR A 258 -9.01 -8.14 14.66
C THR A 258 -8.86 -6.72 14.15
N TRP A 259 -9.87 -6.18 13.47
CA TRP A 259 -9.90 -4.77 13.05
C TRP A 259 -9.75 -3.82 14.25
N ALA A 260 -10.51 -4.04 15.33
CA ALA A 260 -10.45 -3.20 16.53
C ALA A 260 -9.06 -3.21 17.20
N GLU A 261 -8.40 -4.36 17.26
CA GLU A 261 -7.03 -4.45 17.79
C GLU A 261 -6.02 -3.77 16.85
N CYS A 262 -6.22 -3.88 15.54
CA CYS A 262 -5.39 -3.23 14.53
C CYS A 262 -5.50 -1.71 14.61
N GLU A 263 -6.72 -1.17 14.60
CA GLU A 263 -7.00 0.27 14.76
C GLU A 263 -6.36 0.85 16.03
N LYS A 264 -6.52 0.15 17.15
CA LYS A 264 -6.00 0.58 18.44
C LYS A 264 -4.47 0.66 18.48
N LYS A 265 -3.80 -0.26 17.79
CA LYS A 265 -2.33 -0.39 17.88
C LYS A 265 -1.60 0.27 16.73
N TRP A 266 -2.13 0.21 15.51
CA TRP A 266 -1.41 0.51 14.28
C TRP A 266 -1.96 1.69 13.48
N ASN A 267 -3.16 2.17 13.79
CA ASN A 267 -3.73 3.32 13.11
C ASN A 267 -3.11 4.65 13.63
N GLN A 268 -1.81 4.80 13.41
CA GLN A 268 -1.04 6.00 13.74
C GLN A 268 -0.23 6.38 12.51
N ASP A 269 -0.68 7.37 11.80
CA ASP A 269 0.07 7.98 10.73
C ASP A 269 1.12 8.93 11.32
N ILE A 270 2.37 8.77 10.92
CA ILE A 270 3.50 9.58 11.40
C ILE A 270 3.98 10.50 10.30
N GLY A 271 4.09 9.99 9.08
CA GLY A 271 4.69 10.67 7.95
C GLY A 271 3.74 11.59 7.21
N CYS A 272 2.61 11.04 6.74
CA CYS A 272 1.69 11.74 5.86
C CYS A 272 1.08 13.00 6.49
N PRO A 273 1.38 14.20 5.99
CA PRO A 273 0.85 15.45 6.57
C PRO A 273 -0.66 15.54 6.52
N GLU A 274 -1.33 14.82 5.61
CA GLU A 274 -2.79 14.84 5.52
C GLU A 274 -3.44 14.00 6.62
N GLY A 275 -2.83 12.87 6.98
CA GLY A 275 -3.34 11.89 7.95
C GLY A 275 -2.89 12.13 9.39
N THR A 276 -1.66 12.59 9.59
CA THR A 276 -1.07 12.74 10.92
C THR A 276 -1.92 13.60 11.85
N LEU A 277 -2.26 13.06 13.03
CA LEU A 277 -3.16 13.65 14.03
C LEU A 277 -4.60 13.89 13.51
N ARG A 278 -5.03 13.12 12.53
CA ARG A 278 -6.38 13.15 11.93
C ARG A 278 -6.94 11.73 11.77
N PRO A 279 -8.25 11.57 11.56
CA PRO A 279 -8.86 10.24 11.32
C PRO A 279 -8.49 9.62 9.97
N TYR A 280 -8.12 10.43 8.98
CA TYR A 280 -7.66 9.96 7.68
C TYR A 280 -6.33 9.23 7.83
N ASN A 281 -6.20 8.06 7.22
CA ASN A 281 -4.94 7.32 7.23
C ASN A 281 -4.75 6.59 5.90
N ILE A 282 -3.78 7.05 5.12
CA ILE A 282 -3.37 6.48 3.83
C ILE A 282 -2.05 5.70 3.93
N ASP A 283 -1.55 5.47 5.14
CA ASP A 283 -0.34 4.69 5.43
C ASP A 283 -0.48 3.25 4.89
N ALA A 284 0.54 2.76 4.20
CA ALA A 284 0.60 1.41 3.67
C ALA A 284 0.41 0.32 4.75
N VAL A 285 0.86 0.56 5.99
CA VAL A 285 0.78 -0.41 7.09
C VAL A 285 -0.67 -0.77 7.42
N ILE A 286 -1.52 0.23 7.66
CA ILE A 286 -2.92 -0.03 8.05
C ILE A 286 -3.74 -0.55 6.86
N ASN A 287 -3.51 -0.01 5.66
CA ASN A 287 -4.24 -0.40 4.47
C ASN A 287 -3.85 -1.83 4.03
N CYS A 288 -2.58 -2.22 4.10
CA CYS A 288 -2.19 -3.61 3.85
C CYS A 288 -2.74 -4.59 4.91
N ALA A 289 -2.86 -4.16 6.15
CA ALA A 289 -3.56 -4.96 7.17
C ALA A 289 -5.00 -5.27 6.74
N TYR A 290 -5.71 -4.33 6.11
CA TYR A 290 -7.07 -4.55 5.61
C TYR A 290 -7.12 -5.46 4.38
N VAL A 291 -6.09 -5.44 3.52
CA VAL A 291 -5.93 -6.42 2.44
C VAL A 291 -5.84 -7.83 3.00
N ILE A 292 -4.93 -8.08 3.96
CA ILE A 292 -4.76 -9.43 4.51
C ILE A 292 -5.92 -9.87 5.42
N MET A 293 -6.65 -8.95 6.05
CA MET A 293 -7.91 -9.30 6.72
C MET A 293 -8.94 -9.82 5.72
N GLY A 294 -9.11 -9.16 4.57
CA GLY A 294 -9.97 -9.63 3.49
C GLY A 294 -9.60 -11.05 3.05
N LEU A 295 -8.32 -11.30 2.79
CA LEU A 295 -7.82 -12.61 2.36
C LEU A 295 -8.04 -13.70 3.42
N LEU A 296 -7.62 -13.47 4.66
CA LEU A 296 -7.66 -14.48 5.73
C LEU A 296 -9.08 -14.82 6.16
N TYR A 297 -9.93 -13.82 6.36
CA TYR A 297 -11.31 -14.02 6.82
C TYR A 297 -12.30 -14.32 5.69
N GLY A 298 -11.94 -13.95 4.45
CA GLY A 298 -12.70 -14.32 3.25
C GLY A 298 -12.67 -15.81 2.95
N GLN A 299 -11.61 -16.52 3.39
CA GLN A 299 -11.47 -17.99 3.31
C GLN A 299 -11.69 -18.55 1.88
N GLY A 300 -11.28 -17.80 0.86
CA GLY A 300 -11.44 -18.16 -0.55
C GLY A 300 -12.80 -17.82 -1.17
N ASP A 301 -13.72 -17.25 -0.42
CA ASP A 301 -14.96 -16.68 -0.98
C ASP A 301 -14.67 -15.28 -1.57
N PHE A 302 -14.90 -15.12 -2.86
CA PHE A 302 -14.56 -13.91 -3.60
C PHE A 302 -15.32 -12.67 -3.08
N TYR A 303 -16.62 -12.81 -2.80
CA TYR A 303 -17.43 -11.73 -2.25
C TYR A 303 -16.97 -11.34 -0.84
N LYS A 304 -16.81 -12.32 0.06
CA LYS A 304 -16.40 -12.04 1.45
C LYS A 304 -15.03 -11.39 1.52
N THR A 305 -14.10 -11.82 0.67
CA THR A 305 -12.75 -11.22 0.61
C THR A 305 -12.83 -9.74 0.30
N MET A 306 -13.56 -9.34 -0.73
CA MET A 306 -13.76 -7.94 -1.07
C MET A 306 -14.55 -7.20 0.01
N ASP A 307 -15.68 -7.77 0.48
CA ASP A 307 -16.59 -7.11 1.43
C ASP A 307 -15.89 -6.82 2.78
N ILE A 308 -15.11 -7.77 3.30
CA ILE A 308 -14.36 -7.57 4.54
C ILE A 308 -13.27 -6.50 4.36
N SER A 309 -12.47 -6.58 3.28
CA SER A 309 -11.43 -5.61 2.99
C SER A 309 -12.01 -4.19 2.86
N THR A 310 -13.07 -4.01 2.07
CA THR A 310 -13.80 -2.75 1.91
C THR A 310 -14.35 -2.23 3.25
N ARG A 311 -14.98 -3.11 4.06
CA ARG A 311 -15.60 -2.70 5.33
C ARG A 311 -14.61 -2.29 6.41
N CYS A 312 -13.34 -2.60 6.26
CA CYS A 312 -12.30 -2.09 7.13
C CYS A 312 -12.15 -0.55 7.05
N GLY A 313 -12.59 0.08 5.97
CA GLY A 313 -12.54 1.54 5.80
C GLY A 313 -11.23 2.04 5.20
N GLN A 314 -10.92 3.31 5.42
CA GLN A 314 -9.79 4.05 4.85
C GLN A 314 -9.82 4.01 3.32
N ASP A 315 -8.81 3.50 2.66
CA ASP A 315 -8.73 3.30 1.21
C ASP A 315 -9.53 2.05 0.82
N SER A 316 -10.83 2.19 0.80
CA SER A 316 -11.76 1.07 0.74
C SER A 316 -12.10 0.59 -0.67
N ASP A 317 -11.45 1.06 -1.69
CA ASP A 317 -11.49 0.59 -3.08
C ASP A 317 -10.18 -0.08 -3.50
N CYS A 318 -9.02 0.47 -3.19
CA CYS A 318 -7.73 -0.14 -3.51
C CYS A 318 -7.44 -1.38 -2.62
N ASN A 319 -7.83 -1.35 -1.34
CA ASN A 319 -7.63 -2.51 -0.47
C ASN A 319 -8.37 -3.78 -0.98
N PRO A 320 -9.67 -3.74 -1.34
CA PRO A 320 -10.33 -4.90 -1.94
C PRO A 320 -9.83 -5.20 -3.37
N ALA A 321 -9.27 -4.24 -4.10
CA ALA A 321 -8.64 -4.48 -5.39
C ALA A 321 -7.47 -5.45 -5.25
N SER A 322 -6.49 -5.14 -4.39
CA SER A 322 -5.35 -6.02 -4.10
C SER A 322 -5.81 -7.36 -3.52
N ALA A 323 -6.77 -7.38 -2.57
CA ALA A 323 -7.26 -8.62 -1.97
C ALA A 323 -7.95 -9.54 -2.99
N ALA A 324 -8.81 -8.99 -3.84
CA ALA A 324 -9.52 -9.75 -4.88
C ALA A 324 -8.56 -10.19 -6.01
N GLY A 325 -7.60 -9.35 -6.38
CA GLY A 325 -6.57 -9.67 -7.36
C GLY A 325 -5.71 -10.85 -6.92
N ILE A 326 -5.19 -10.83 -5.70
CA ILE A 326 -4.41 -11.94 -5.13
C ILE A 326 -5.27 -13.21 -5.06
N LEU A 327 -6.51 -13.14 -4.54
CA LEU A 327 -7.39 -14.30 -4.47
C LEU A 327 -7.70 -14.87 -5.86
N ALA A 328 -8.00 -14.01 -6.83
CA ALA A 328 -8.31 -14.47 -8.18
C ALA A 328 -7.05 -14.98 -8.92
N THR A 329 -5.85 -14.54 -8.56
CA THR A 329 -4.61 -15.17 -9.02
C THR A 329 -4.45 -16.57 -8.42
N ILE A 330 -4.80 -16.79 -7.15
CA ILE A 330 -4.83 -18.12 -6.54
C ILE A 330 -5.78 -19.04 -7.30
N GLN A 331 -7.01 -18.57 -7.55
CA GLN A 331 -8.12 -19.39 -8.07
C GLN A 331 -8.13 -19.51 -9.60
N GLY A 332 -7.69 -18.49 -10.33
CA GLY A 332 -7.83 -18.33 -11.77
C GLY A 332 -9.08 -17.52 -12.16
N TYR A 333 -8.99 -16.84 -13.31
CA TYR A 333 -10.07 -16.06 -13.92
C TYR A 333 -11.34 -16.88 -14.15
N SER A 334 -11.17 -18.14 -14.56
CA SER A 334 -12.26 -19.07 -14.84
C SER A 334 -13.13 -19.41 -13.62
N ARG A 335 -12.66 -19.11 -12.40
CA ARG A 335 -13.37 -19.35 -11.14
C ARG A 335 -14.01 -18.11 -10.53
N ILE A 336 -13.78 -16.92 -11.09
CA ILE A 336 -14.49 -15.72 -10.64
C ILE A 336 -15.99 -15.90 -10.91
N PRO A 337 -16.88 -15.68 -9.90
CA PRO A 337 -18.31 -15.93 -10.08
C PRO A 337 -18.94 -15.09 -11.20
N GLU A 338 -19.86 -15.67 -11.95
CA GLU A 338 -20.48 -15.05 -13.13
C GLU A 338 -21.13 -13.68 -12.85
N TYR A 339 -21.64 -13.49 -11.65
CA TYR A 339 -22.19 -12.20 -11.23
C TYR A 339 -21.21 -11.03 -11.41
N TRP A 340 -19.93 -11.24 -11.07
CA TRP A 340 -18.86 -10.24 -11.23
C TRP A 340 -18.38 -10.16 -12.67
N MET A 341 -18.19 -11.32 -13.29
CA MET A 341 -17.69 -11.45 -14.64
C MET A 341 -18.57 -10.80 -15.69
N LYS A 342 -19.89 -10.80 -15.50
CA LYS A 342 -20.82 -10.15 -16.39
C LYS A 342 -20.47 -8.66 -16.61
N ASN A 343 -20.22 -7.92 -15.52
CA ASN A 343 -19.87 -6.50 -15.59
C ASN A 343 -18.46 -6.28 -16.18
N LEU A 344 -17.51 -7.17 -15.86
CA LEU A 344 -16.14 -7.05 -16.34
C LEU A 344 -16.05 -7.23 -17.87
N ARG A 345 -16.73 -8.24 -18.43
CA ARG A 345 -16.72 -8.53 -19.88
C ARG A 345 -17.20 -7.36 -20.74
N GLU A 346 -18.03 -6.47 -20.20
CA GLU A 346 -18.48 -5.28 -20.91
C GLU A 346 -17.35 -4.28 -21.18
N VAL A 347 -16.23 -4.36 -20.45
CA VAL A 347 -15.12 -3.41 -20.50
C VAL A 347 -13.78 -4.03 -20.91
N GLU A 348 -13.65 -5.35 -21.01
CA GLU A 348 -12.35 -6.01 -21.25
C GLU A 348 -11.62 -5.55 -22.52
N ASP A 349 -12.35 -5.07 -23.54
CA ASP A 349 -11.80 -4.51 -24.78
C ASP A 349 -11.71 -2.97 -24.76
N ILE A 350 -12.15 -2.31 -23.70
CA ILE A 350 -12.09 -0.86 -23.56
C ILE A 350 -10.75 -0.51 -22.89
N ASN A 351 -10.02 0.44 -23.47
CA ASN A 351 -8.78 0.93 -22.86
C ASN A 351 -9.08 1.65 -21.54
N PHE A 352 -8.23 1.45 -20.56
CA PHE A 352 -8.21 2.31 -19.37
C PHE A 352 -7.86 3.74 -19.77
N ALA A 353 -8.31 4.69 -18.98
CA ALA A 353 -7.94 6.09 -19.20
C ALA A 353 -6.39 6.24 -19.17
N TYR A 354 -5.90 7.20 -19.93
CA TYR A 354 -4.47 7.58 -19.97
C TYR A 354 -3.51 6.52 -20.54
N THR A 355 -3.99 5.40 -21.05
CA THR A 355 -3.18 4.32 -21.64
C THR A 355 -3.87 3.72 -22.86
N ASP A 356 -3.10 3.08 -23.73
CA ASP A 356 -3.63 2.29 -24.86
C ASP A 356 -3.90 0.83 -24.48
N MET A 357 -3.87 0.51 -23.19
CA MET A 357 -4.06 -0.85 -22.67
C MET A 357 -5.52 -1.08 -22.25
N SER A 358 -6.14 -2.11 -22.81
CA SER A 358 -7.36 -2.75 -22.30
C SER A 358 -7.00 -3.97 -21.45
N LEU A 359 -7.95 -4.51 -20.69
CA LEU A 359 -7.72 -5.76 -19.93
C LEU A 359 -7.23 -6.89 -20.83
N ASN A 360 -7.86 -7.11 -21.98
CA ASN A 360 -7.45 -8.17 -22.92
C ASN A 360 -6.02 -7.98 -23.43
N ARG A 361 -5.60 -6.75 -23.70
CA ARG A 361 -4.21 -6.45 -24.06
C ARG A 361 -3.26 -6.65 -22.86
N THR A 362 -3.66 -6.22 -21.68
CA THR A 362 -2.91 -6.37 -20.44
C THR A 362 -2.66 -7.84 -20.12
N TYR A 363 -3.67 -8.71 -20.25
CA TYR A 363 -3.54 -10.15 -20.05
C TYR A 363 -2.44 -10.76 -20.93
N GLN A 364 -2.41 -10.41 -22.21
CA GLN A 364 -1.43 -10.94 -23.15
C GLN A 364 -0.02 -10.39 -22.89
N THR A 365 0.08 -9.11 -22.58
CA THR A 365 1.36 -8.45 -22.26
C THR A 365 1.96 -9.02 -20.97
N SER A 366 1.16 -9.13 -19.91
CA SER A 366 1.61 -9.72 -18.64
C SER A 366 2.00 -11.20 -18.79
N PHE A 367 1.25 -11.96 -19.59
CA PHE A 367 1.61 -13.35 -19.90
C PHE A 367 2.97 -13.44 -20.62
N LYS A 368 3.20 -12.60 -21.62
CA LYS A 368 4.49 -12.51 -22.29
C LYS A 368 5.62 -12.15 -21.33
N HIS A 369 5.42 -11.16 -20.46
CA HIS A 369 6.40 -10.76 -19.46
C HIS A 369 6.67 -11.88 -18.46
N ALA A 370 5.65 -12.61 -18.00
CA ALA A 370 5.79 -13.74 -17.09
C ALA A 370 6.65 -14.86 -17.72
N LEU A 371 6.41 -15.20 -19.00
CA LEU A 371 7.23 -16.19 -19.71
C LEU A 371 8.70 -15.74 -19.78
N GLN A 372 8.97 -14.48 -20.11
CA GLN A 372 10.32 -13.94 -20.16
C GLN A 372 11.01 -13.99 -18.79
N MET A 373 10.30 -13.62 -17.72
CA MET A 373 10.85 -13.65 -16.36
C MET A 373 11.11 -15.08 -15.88
N ILE A 374 10.25 -16.03 -16.20
CA ILE A 374 10.45 -17.45 -15.90
C ILE A 374 11.74 -17.96 -16.58
N GLU A 375 11.93 -17.65 -17.86
CA GLU A 375 13.13 -18.07 -18.60
C GLU A 375 14.41 -17.40 -18.05
N LEU A 376 14.37 -16.11 -17.76
CA LEU A 376 15.49 -15.35 -17.19
C LEU A 376 15.90 -15.87 -15.80
N ASN A 377 14.99 -16.45 -15.04
CA ASN A 377 15.23 -16.98 -13.70
C ASN A 377 15.42 -18.52 -13.66
N GLY A 378 15.78 -19.14 -14.78
CA GLY A 378 16.15 -20.55 -14.82
C GLY A 378 14.99 -21.54 -14.93
N GLY A 379 13.78 -21.06 -15.21
CA GLY A 379 12.65 -21.90 -15.60
C GLY A 379 12.76 -22.39 -17.05
N ASN A 380 11.80 -23.18 -17.47
CA ASN A 380 11.78 -23.74 -18.82
C ASN A 380 10.40 -23.59 -19.46
N ILE A 381 10.38 -23.12 -20.71
CA ILE A 381 9.17 -22.91 -21.49
C ILE A 381 9.04 -24.02 -22.54
N GLY A 382 8.17 -25.00 -22.27
CA GLY A 382 7.81 -26.04 -23.22
C GLY A 382 6.70 -25.59 -24.20
N ASN A 383 6.18 -26.53 -25.00
CA ASN A 383 5.10 -26.23 -25.94
C ASN A 383 3.80 -25.87 -25.20
N ASP A 384 3.36 -26.73 -24.28
CA ASP A 384 2.08 -26.59 -23.54
C ASP A 384 2.29 -26.38 -22.05
N GLU A 385 3.44 -26.79 -21.50
CA GLU A 385 3.80 -26.72 -20.09
C GLU A 385 4.96 -25.78 -19.84
N ILE A 386 5.02 -25.27 -18.63
CA ILE A 386 6.02 -24.34 -18.13
C ILE A 386 6.54 -24.88 -16.80
N THR A 387 7.85 -24.97 -16.65
CA THR A 387 8.48 -25.28 -15.38
C THR A 387 9.03 -23.98 -14.77
N ILE A 388 8.53 -23.63 -13.61
CA ILE A 388 8.95 -22.45 -12.83
C ILE A 388 10.00 -22.89 -11.82
N ALA A 389 11.16 -22.23 -11.78
CA ALA A 389 12.12 -22.35 -10.70
C ALA A 389 11.65 -21.46 -9.54
N CYS A 390 11.05 -22.08 -8.51
CA CYS A 390 10.46 -21.35 -7.40
C CYS A 390 11.54 -20.82 -6.45
N GLN A 391 11.29 -19.63 -5.89
CA GLN A 391 12.19 -18.98 -4.95
C GLN A 391 11.64 -19.04 -3.53
N THR A 392 12.51 -19.32 -2.56
CA THR A 392 12.19 -19.14 -1.14
C THR A 392 12.35 -17.66 -0.81
N PRO A 393 11.32 -16.99 -0.21
CA PRO A 393 11.41 -15.58 0.16
C PRO A 393 12.58 -15.29 1.08
N VAL A 394 13.27 -14.19 0.80
CA VAL A 394 14.32 -13.62 1.67
C VAL A 394 14.00 -12.16 1.95
N PRO A 395 14.27 -11.67 3.17
CA PRO A 395 13.94 -10.29 3.50
C PRO A 395 14.75 -9.31 2.66
N VAL A 396 14.09 -8.25 2.19
CA VAL A 396 14.75 -7.09 1.61
C VAL A 396 15.52 -6.30 2.67
N ARG A 397 16.25 -5.25 2.30
CA ARG A 397 16.98 -4.42 3.27
C ARG A 397 16.02 -3.70 4.23
N LEU A 398 16.48 -3.48 5.46
CA LEU A 398 15.75 -2.65 6.41
C LEU A 398 15.84 -1.18 6.00
N GLU A 399 14.68 -0.54 5.87
CA GLU A 399 14.52 0.89 5.70
C GLU A 399 13.54 1.43 6.74
N GLN A 400 13.79 2.64 7.23
CA GLN A 400 12.93 3.31 8.20
C GLN A 400 12.71 4.75 7.76
N GLY A 401 11.48 5.08 7.40
CA GLY A 401 11.03 6.45 7.20
C GLY A 401 10.79 7.14 8.55
N PHE A 402 10.96 8.45 8.59
CA PHE A 402 10.59 9.30 9.72
C PHE A 402 11.18 8.89 11.09
N GLU A 403 12.35 8.22 11.10
CA GLU A 403 12.98 7.73 12.30
C GLU A 403 13.23 8.87 13.30
N GLY A 404 12.81 8.66 14.56
CA GLY A 404 12.96 9.65 15.62
C GLY A 404 12.05 10.86 15.52
N LEU A 405 11.07 10.85 14.61
CA LEU A 405 10.06 11.90 14.49
C LEU A 405 8.76 11.46 15.17
N PHE A 406 8.30 12.29 16.10
CA PHE A 406 7.02 12.13 16.78
C PHE A 406 6.17 13.36 16.51
N PRO A 407 4.98 13.22 15.91
CA PRO A 407 4.07 14.35 15.71
C PRO A 407 3.53 14.82 17.06
N ILE A 408 3.81 16.07 17.42
CA ILE A 408 3.45 16.64 18.71
C ILE A 408 2.35 17.70 18.63
N GLY A 409 2.02 18.15 17.44
CA GLY A 409 0.97 19.13 17.28
C GLY A 409 0.74 19.55 15.84
N ARG A 410 -0.46 20.04 15.61
CA ARG A 410 -0.88 20.68 14.37
C ARG A 410 -1.45 22.04 14.70
N GLN A 411 -0.99 23.09 14.01
CA GLN A 411 -1.40 24.47 14.24
C GLN A 411 -2.03 25.05 12.98
N ASP A 412 -3.27 25.49 13.07
CA ASP A 412 -3.94 26.24 12.01
C ASP A 412 -3.19 27.53 11.70
N ILE A 413 -2.92 27.79 10.44
CA ILE A 413 -2.36 29.06 9.93
C ILE A 413 -3.46 29.86 9.24
N LYS A 414 -4.10 29.30 8.23
CA LYS A 414 -5.24 29.86 7.47
C LYS A 414 -4.98 31.29 7.02
N LYS A 415 -3.80 31.50 6.41
CA LYS A 415 -3.33 32.81 5.93
C LYS A 415 -2.65 32.68 4.58
N ASP A 416 -2.70 33.73 3.81
CA ASP A 416 -1.92 33.87 2.61
C ASP A 416 -0.49 34.32 2.93
N LEU A 417 0.46 33.94 2.08
CA LEU A 417 1.88 34.17 2.32
C LEU A 417 2.21 35.63 2.67
N PRO A 418 1.65 36.69 2.03
CA PRO A 418 1.95 38.08 2.39
C PRO A 418 1.54 38.47 3.82
N ASP A 419 0.59 37.74 4.43
CA ASP A 419 0.10 37.99 5.78
C ASP A 419 0.85 37.21 6.86
N ILE A 420 1.88 36.43 6.48
CA ILE A 420 2.71 35.65 7.38
C ILE A 420 4.04 36.38 7.60
N GLU A 421 4.14 37.13 8.70
CA GLU A 421 5.41 37.78 9.07
C GLU A 421 6.45 36.76 9.53
N LYS A 422 6.06 35.86 10.45
CA LYS A 422 6.87 34.74 10.97
C LYS A 422 5.97 33.66 11.54
N PHE A 423 6.54 32.45 11.65
CA PHE A 423 5.94 31.33 12.35
C PHE A 423 6.95 30.77 13.39
N GLU A 424 6.55 30.60 14.64
CA GLU A 424 7.40 30.11 15.70
C GLU A 424 6.90 28.75 16.18
N PHE A 425 7.83 27.80 16.38
CA PHE A 425 7.52 26.48 16.92
C PHE A 425 8.68 25.95 17.76
N GLU A 426 8.41 24.93 18.58
CA GLU A 426 9.43 24.18 19.31
C GLU A 426 9.36 22.72 18.88
N GLY A 427 10.50 22.16 18.40
CA GLY A 427 10.52 20.78 17.88
C GLY A 427 11.78 20.43 17.12
N THR A 428 11.73 19.29 16.41
CA THR A 428 12.81 18.77 15.57
C THR A 428 12.43 18.68 14.08
N GLY A 429 11.19 19.03 13.76
CA GLY A 429 10.71 19.02 12.38
C GLY A 429 9.40 19.78 12.22
N ILE A 430 9.14 20.22 11.00
CA ILE A 430 7.93 20.94 10.63
C ILE A 430 7.55 20.65 9.18
N VAL A 431 6.24 20.56 8.92
CA VAL A 431 5.66 20.53 7.57
C VAL A 431 4.59 21.62 7.48
N PHE A 432 4.63 22.42 6.43
CA PHE A 432 3.61 23.42 6.11
C PHE A 432 2.73 22.91 4.98
N THR A 433 1.47 22.69 5.26
CA THR A 433 0.46 22.31 4.27
C THR A 433 -0.22 23.55 3.68
N GLY A 434 -0.73 23.43 2.48
CA GLY A 434 -1.42 24.54 1.83
C GLY A 434 -1.67 24.29 0.35
N TYR A 435 -2.02 25.34 -0.37
CA TYR A 435 -2.30 25.25 -1.80
C TYR A 435 -2.02 26.57 -2.52
N LEU A 436 -1.92 26.48 -3.85
CA LEU A 436 -1.80 27.63 -4.73
C LEU A 436 -3.05 27.76 -5.59
N ARG A 437 -3.45 29.01 -5.83
CA ARG A 437 -4.48 29.40 -6.81
C ARG A 437 -3.95 30.50 -7.71
N GLY A 438 -4.36 30.50 -8.97
CA GLY A 438 -3.96 31.55 -9.92
C GLY A 438 -3.85 31.04 -11.36
N GLU A 439 -3.08 31.77 -12.17
CA GLU A 439 -2.82 31.41 -13.57
C GLU A 439 -1.84 30.23 -13.66
N LYS A 440 -2.16 29.21 -14.48
CA LYS A 440 -1.36 27.98 -14.60
C LYS A 440 0.06 28.22 -15.11
N ASP A 441 0.30 29.31 -15.83
CA ASP A 441 1.60 29.62 -16.41
C ASP A 441 2.54 30.31 -15.40
N HIS A 442 2.05 30.73 -14.25
CA HIS A 442 2.88 31.30 -13.21
C HIS A 442 3.45 30.21 -12.29
N VAL A 443 4.77 30.20 -12.12
CA VAL A 443 5.46 29.37 -11.12
C VAL A 443 5.97 30.30 -10.02
N ALA A 444 5.33 30.26 -8.86
CA ALA A 444 5.77 31.06 -7.73
C ALA A 444 7.10 30.55 -7.18
N GLN A 445 8.05 31.45 -6.94
CA GLN A 445 9.34 31.14 -6.32
C GLN A 445 9.34 31.65 -4.89
N VAL A 446 9.47 30.76 -3.93
CA VAL A 446 9.45 31.09 -2.52
C VAL A 446 10.65 30.51 -1.80
N GLU A 447 11.32 31.33 -1.00
CA GLU A 447 12.40 30.93 -0.12
C GLU A 447 11.87 30.75 1.31
N MET A 448 12.19 29.62 1.95
CA MET A 448 11.94 29.37 3.36
C MET A 448 13.24 29.52 4.16
N TYR A 449 13.15 30.24 5.25
CA TYR A 449 14.25 30.44 6.20
C TYR A 449 13.85 29.90 7.59
N ILE A 450 14.77 29.22 8.27
CA ILE A 450 14.65 28.84 9.67
C ILE A 450 15.82 29.47 10.42
N ASP A 451 15.53 30.21 11.47
CA ASP A 451 16.49 30.93 12.31
C ASP A 451 17.44 31.85 11.49
N GLY A 452 16.88 32.47 10.45
CA GLY A 452 17.60 33.36 9.54
C GLY A 452 18.47 32.66 8.49
N LYS A 453 18.55 31.32 8.49
CA LYS A 453 19.27 30.54 7.48
C LYS A 453 18.31 30.06 6.40
N MET A 454 18.63 30.29 5.14
CA MET A 454 17.87 29.75 4.01
C MET A 454 17.94 28.24 4.02
N ILE A 455 16.78 27.58 4.06
CA ILE A 455 16.63 26.12 4.03
C ILE A 455 16.35 25.62 2.62
N GLU A 456 15.44 26.30 1.94
CA GLU A 456 14.99 25.88 0.62
C GLU A 456 14.53 27.08 -0.21
N LYS A 457 14.72 26.98 -1.52
CA LYS A 457 14.05 27.80 -2.53
C LYS A 457 13.18 26.87 -3.38
N ALA A 458 11.87 26.93 -3.21
CA ALA A 458 10.92 26.08 -3.94
C ALA A 458 10.37 26.80 -5.17
N ASN A 459 10.16 26.03 -6.24
CA ASN A 459 9.31 26.37 -7.37
C ASN A 459 7.92 25.79 -7.10
N LEU A 460 6.91 26.62 -7.02
CA LEU A 460 5.54 26.22 -6.70
C LEU A 460 4.64 26.44 -7.93
N PRO A 461 4.55 25.44 -8.83
CA PRO A 461 3.67 25.51 -9.98
C PRO A 461 2.21 25.25 -9.59
N ILE A 462 1.28 25.76 -10.41
CA ILE A 462 -0.16 25.52 -10.30
C ILE A 462 -0.56 24.43 -11.29
N GLY A 463 -1.51 23.59 -10.92
CA GLY A 463 -2.07 22.52 -11.77
C GLY A 463 -1.37 21.17 -11.60
N LYS A 464 -1.27 20.37 -12.66
CA LYS A 464 -0.85 18.96 -12.65
C LYS A 464 0.47 18.70 -11.90
N ASN A 465 1.41 19.63 -11.98
CA ASN A 465 2.75 19.47 -11.41
C ASN A 465 2.90 20.19 -10.06
N HIS A 466 1.79 20.48 -9.36
CA HIS A 466 1.83 21.18 -8.08
C HIS A 466 2.63 20.42 -7.03
N ARG A 467 3.15 21.15 -6.07
CA ARG A 467 3.76 20.58 -4.87
C ARG A 467 2.65 20.24 -3.86
N VAL A 468 2.68 19.05 -3.27
CA VAL A 468 1.64 18.61 -2.30
C VAL A 468 1.71 19.49 -1.06
N ASP A 469 2.81 19.41 -0.31
CA ASP A 469 3.06 20.27 0.83
C ASP A 469 3.93 21.47 0.42
N LEU A 470 3.66 22.61 0.99
CA LEU A 470 4.35 23.83 0.58
C LEU A 470 5.84 23.78 0.96
N PHE A 471 6.13 23.46 2.22
CA PHE A 471 7.48 23.37 2.76
C PHE A 471 7.58 22.38 3.89
N TRP A 472 8.75 21.77 4.05
CA TRP A 472 9.06 20.95 5.23
C TRP A 472 10.54 20.98 5.57
N LYS A 473 10.87 20.68 6.82
CA LYS A 473 12.21 20.43 7.28
C LYS A 473 12.19 19.51 8.48
N TYR A 474 12.89 18.40 8.36
CA TYR A 474 13.13 17.44 9.42
C TYR A 474 14.55 17.53 9.98
N GLN A 475 14.84 16.80 11.05
CA GLN A 475 16.16 16.66 11.67
C GLN A 475 16.75 18.00 12.13
N LEU A 476 15.89 18.90 12.60
CA LEU A 476 16.32 20.13 13.26
C LEU A 476 16.81 19.82 14.69
N PRO A 477 17.73 20.62 15.27
CA PRO A 477 18.01 20.55 16.71
C PRO A 477 16.74 20.81 17.52
N LYS A 478 16.53 20.07 18.63
CA LYS A 478 15.39 20.32 19.52
C LYS A 478 15.52 21.68 20.18
N SER A 479 14.79 22.65 19.69
CA SER A 479 14.78 24.03 20.19
C SER A 479 13.57 24.80 19.71
N LYS A 480 13.46 26.06 20.14
CA LYS A 480 12.53 27.01 19.52
C LYS A 480 13.13 27.50 18.21
N HIS A 481 12.31 27.48 17.16
CA HIS A 481 12.66 27.91 15.82
C HIS A 481 11.74 29.04 15.35
N CYS A 482 12.29 29.90 14.50
CA CYS A 482 11.55 30.97 13.84
C CYS A 482 11.64 30.78 12.32
N VAL A 483 10.49 30.58 11.68
CA VAL A 483 10.38 30.39 10.23
C VAL A 483 9.90 31.68 9.60
N THR A 484 10.54 32.07 8.48
CA THR A 484 10.10 33.18 7.64
C THR A 484 10.14 32.77 6.18
N PHE A 485 9.32 33.41 5.36
CA PHE A 485 9.22 33.14 3.94
C PHE A 485 9.48 34.41 3.15
N LYS A 486 10.03 34.24 1.94
CA LYS A 486 10.23 35.35 1.01
C LYS A 486 9.74 34.95 -0.38
N TRP A 487 8.70 35.63 -0.86
CA TRP A 487 8.21 35.44 -2.21
C TRP A 487 9.06 36.27 -3.18
N ILE A 488 9.76 35.60 -4.12
CA ILE A 488 10.78 36.22 -4.98
C ILE A 488 10.16 36.94 -6.17
N ASN A 489 9.12 36.33 -6.76
CA ASN A 489 8.44 36.81 -7.96
C ASN A 489 6.93 36.98 -7.72
N PRO A 490 6.50 37.84 -6.81
CA PRO A 490 5.09 37.98 -6.48
C PRO A 490 4.26 38.39 -7.70
N ASP A 491 3.09 37.74 -7.83
CA ASP A 491 2.11 38.05 -8.86
C ASP A 491 0.74 38.29 -8.20
N PRO A 492 0.06 39.43 -8.49
CA PRO A 492 -1.20 39.78 -7.84
C PRO A 492 -2.37 38.86 -8.20
N LYS A 493 -2.22 38.01 -9.21
CA LYS A 493 -3.22 37.00 -9.59
C LYS A 493 -2.95 35.62 -8.96
N THR A 494 -1.87 35.49 -8.23
CA THR A 494 -1.49 34.22 -7.58
C THR A 494 -1.66 34.35 -6.08
N GLU A 495 -2.30 33.35 -5.49
CA GLU A 495 -2.49 33.17 -4.06
C GLU A 495 -1.69 31.96 -3.59
N ILE A 496 -0.91 32.11 -2.52
CA ILE A 496 -0.20 31.03 -1.84
C ILE A 496 -0.79 30.96 -0.43
N HIS A 497 -1.65 29.98 -0.19
CA HIS A 497 -2.36 29.81 1.06
C HIS A 497 -1.72 28.74 1.94
N PHE A 498 -1.36 29.09 3.18
CA PHE A 498 -0.92 28.16 4.21
C PHE A 498 -2.11 27.72 5.05
N SER A 499 -2.42 26.42 5.04
CA SER A 499 -3.53 25.85 5.78
C SER A 499 -3.18 25.61 7.23
N ASP A 500 -2.15 24.82 7.48
CA ASP A 500 -1.65 24.50 8.82
C ASP A 500 -0.16 24.13 8.82
N ALA A 501 0.40 23.95 10.00
CA ALA A 501 1.73 23.44 10.24
C ALA A 501 1.66 22.21 11.14
N LEU A 502 2.28 21.11 10.71
CA LEU A 502 2.48 19.89 11.49
C LEU A 502 3.87 19.95 12.13
N ILE A 503 3.94 19.78 13.44
CA ILE A 503 5.17 19.92 14.24
C ILE A 503 5.57 18.58 14.80
N TYR A 504 6.87 18.28 14.67
CA TYR A 504 7.49 17.04 15.16
C TYR A 504 8.51 17.33 16.26
N SER A 505 8.74 16.33 17.13
CA SER A 505 9.79 16.30 18.14
C SER A 505 10.49 14.94 18.15
N ASP A 506 11.57 14.81 18.96
CA ASP A 506 12.36 13.59 19.16
C ASP A 506 11.74 12.60 20.16
N GLY A 507 10.53 12.84 20.59
CA GLY A 507 9.76 11.98 21.49
C GLY A 507 8.33 12.47 21.63
N PRO A 508 7.42 11.60 22.07
CA PRO A 508 6.02 11.95 22.29
C PRO A 508 5.89 13.01 23.39
N LEU A 509 4.80 13.76 23.36
CA LEU A 509 4.48 14.68 24.45
C LEU A 509 4.39 13.91 25.77
N PRO A 510 4.91 14.47 26.89
CA PRO A 510 4.76 13.86 28.20
C PRO A 510 3.28 13.63 28.50
N VAL A 511 2.92 12.41 28.91
CA VAL A 511 1.57 12.16 29.44
C VAL A 511 1.43 12.92 30.74
N MET A 512 0.67 14.01 30.72
CA MET A 512 0.31 14.72 31.97
C MET A 512 -0.69 13.83 32.71
N HIS A 513 -0.23 13.14 33.73
CA HIS A 513 -1.11 12.51 34.72
C HIS A 513 -1.85 13.65 35.46
N GLN A 514 -3.13 13.83 35.16
CA GLN A 514 -4.05 14.66 35.93
C GLN A 514 -4.50 13.93 37.18
#